data_032c1fdbafe4a926552aece9ded2d25f
#
_entry.id   032c1fdbafe4a926552aece9ded2d25f
#
_cell.length_a   1.000
_cell.length_b   1.000
_cell.length_c   1.000
_cell.angle_alpha   90.00
_cell.angle_beta   90.00
_cell.angle_gamma   90.00
#
_symmetry.space_group_name_H-M   'P 1'
#
loop_
_entity.id
_entity.type
_entity.pdbx_description
1 polymer ?
#
loop_
_entity_poly.entity_id
_entity_poly.type
_entity_poly.pdbx_seq_one_letter_code
_entity_poly.pdbx_strand_id
1 'polypeptide(L)'
;MLLFIKLGIFDILDILIVALIFYQIYRLVKGTAAINIFAGIFTFYLAWLLVRALNMELISSILGQFIGMGVIALLIVFQQEVRRFLLLVGSRYNLQNIFNLESLFAKPGIQEDVSSAIAEACEHFSQTKTGALIVFQQNTELYNYAQTGVIMKAKVTGELIENIFFKNTPLHDGAVIISENKILAARCILPVSDRRDIPGSMGLRHRAALGLSSVSDAYVVVVSEETGNITFFKDGNYKVRISPAELKKFLSNDFSGFVVK
;
A
#
# COMPACT_ATOMS: atom_id res chain seq x y z
N MET A 1 14.08 40.65 -31.72
CA MET A 1 12.85 41.04 -31.03
C MET A 1 12.72 40.16 -29.78
N LEU A 2 13.29 40.61 -28.67
CA LEU A 2 13.23 39.86 -27.39
C LEU A 2 11.84 40.06 -26.81
N LEU A 3 11.01 38.99 -26.87
CA LEU A 3 9.72 38.95 -26.17
C LEU A 3 10.00 38.97 -24.68
N PHE A 4 9.76 40.13 -24.03
CA PHE A 4 9.69 40.22 -22.58
C PHE A 4 8.50 39.40 -22.11
N ILE A 5 8.76 38.17 -21.68
CA ILE A 5 7.79 37.33 -20.99
C ILE A 5 7.47 38.03 -19.67
N LYS A 6 6.30 38.67 -19.59
CA LYS A 6 5.79 39.21 -18.33
C LYS A 6 5.37 37.99 -17.48
N LEU A 7 6.31 37.52 -16.64
CA LEU A 7 6.01 36.47 -15.65
C LEU A 7 4.99 37.01 -14.66
N GLY A 8 3.75 36.60 -14.80
CA GLY A 8 2.69 36.86 -13.85
C GLY A 8 2.74 35.89 -12.66
N ILE A 9 2.06 36.22 -11.59
CA ILE A 9 1.94 35.35 -10.40
C ILE A 9 1.32 33.99 -10.82
N PHE A 10 0.41 33.99 -11.77
CA PHE A 10 -0.21 32.79 -12.31
C PHE A 10 0.77 31.87 -13.08
N ASP A 11 1.74 32.47 -13.81
CA ASP A 11 2.76 31.68 -14.53
C ASP A 11 3.70 30.96 -13.56
N ILE A 12 4.04 31.61 -12.43
CA ILE A 12 4.84 30.96 -11.38
C ILE A 12 4.07 29.82 -10.73
N LEU A 13 2.78 30.00 -10.48
CA LEU A 13 1.91 28.97 -9.90
C LEU A 13 1.75 27.79 -10.85
N ASP A 14 1.62 28.04 -12.15
CA ASP A 14 1.52 27.01 -13.20
C ASP A 14 2.80 26.17 -13.27
N ILE A 15 3.97 26.83 -13.31
CA ILE A 15 5.27 26.15 -13.28
C ILE A 15 5.41 25.29 -12.02
N LEU A 16 4.99 25.80 -10.86
CA LEU A 16 5.09 25.09 -9.59
C LEU A 16 4.18 23.87 -9.55
N ILE A 17 2.94 24.00 -10.05
CA ILE A 17 2.00 22.87 -10.14
C ILE A 17 2.55 21.79 -11.09
N VAL A 18 3.03 22.17 -12.27
CA VAL A 18 3.61 21.26 -13.24
C VAL A 18 4.85 20.56 -12.65
N ALA A 19 5.74 21.29 -12.00
CA ALA A 19 6.91 20.73 -11.34
C ALA A 19 6.53 19.72 -10.24
N LEU A 20 5.50 20.02 -9.46
CA LEU A 20 4.99 19.15 -8.41
C LEU A 20 4.38 17.87 -8.99
N ILE A 21 3.62 17.97 -10.08
CA ILE A 21 3.07 16.81 -10.79
C ILE A 21 4.21 15.91 -11.31
N PHE A 22 5.21 16.49 -11.99
CA PHE A 22 6.36 15.73 -12.49
C PHE A 22 7.16 15.10 -11.35
N TYR A 23 7.35 15.79 -10.25
CA TYR A 23 8.03 15.24 -9.08
C TYR A 23 7.27 14.05 -8.48
N GLN A 24 5.93 14.13 -8.40
CA GLN A 24 5.12 13.02 -7.91
C GLN A 24 5.19 11.80 -8.84
N ILE A 25 5.10 12.02 -10.17
CA ILE A 25 5.25 10.96 -11.18
C ILE A 25 6.64 10.31 -11.06
N TYR A 26 7.71 11.10 -10.97
CA TYR A 26 9.07 10.61 -10.80
C TYR A 26 9.21 9.74 -9.55
N ARG A 27 8.67 10.20 -8.42
CA ARG A 27 8.70 9.45 -7.15
C ARG A 27 7.96 8.11 -7.24
N LEU A 28 6.92 8.05 -8.04
CA LEU A 28 6.08 6.86 -8.23
C LEU A 28 6.76 5.83 -9.12
N VAL A 29 7.50 6.29 -10.14
CA VAL A 29 8.19 5.44 -11.12
C VAL A 29 9.57 4.99 -10.62
N LYS A 30 10.21 5.76 -9.74
CA LYS A 30 11.52 5.46 -9.20
C LYS A 30 11.54 4.12 -8.45
N GLY A 31 12.43 3.22 -8.88
CA GLY A 31 12.59 1.88 -8.29
C GLY A 31 11.68 0.79 -8.89
N THR A 32 10.90 1.11 -9.92
CA THR A 32 10.10 0.13 -10.65
C THR A 32 10.72 -0.25 -11.99
N ALA A 33 10.33 -1.41 -12.55
CA ALA A 33 10.74 -1.82 -13.90
C ALA A 33 10.26 -0.84 -14.99
N ALA A 34 9.29 -0.01 -14.67
CA ALA A 34 8.71 0.99 -15.57
C ALA A 34 9.76 2.00 -16.10
N ILE A 35 10.78 2.33 -15.30
CA ILE A 35 11.83 3.29 -15.72
C ILE A 35 12.64 2.77 -16.91
N ASN A 36 12.92 1.47 -16.94
CA ASN A 36 13.66 0.83 -18.03
C ASN A 36 12.82 0.76 -19.32
N ILE A 37 11.53 0.49 -19.19
CA ILE A 37 10.58 0.48 -20.31
C ILE A 37 10.44 1.89 -20.87
N PHE A 38 10.29 2.89 -20.01
CA PHE A 38 10.21 4.29 -20.42
C PHE A 38 11.48 4.76 -21.13
N ALA A 39 12.66 4.40 -20.61
CA ALA A 39 13.92 4.70 -21.26
C ALA A 39 14.04 4.06 -22.65
N GLY A 40 13.59 2.81 -22.81
CA GLY A 40 13.55 2.12 -24.12
C GLY A 40 12.65 2.85 -25.13
N ILE A 41 11.45 3.23 -24.73
CA ILE A 41 10.51 3.97 -25.59
C ILE A 41 11.06 5.35 -25.94
N PHE A 42 11.64 6.05 -25.00
CA PHE A 42 12.26 7.36 -25.22
C PHE A 42 13.42 7.27 -26.21
N THR A 43 14.26 6.25 -26.10
CA THR A 43 15.37 5.99 -27.06
C THR A 43 14.82 5.72 -28.46
N PHE A 44 13.76 4.93 -28.56
CA PHE A 44 13.09 4.65 -29.84
C PHE A 44 12.48 5.91 -30.47
N TYR A 45 11.87 6.77 -29.65
CA TYR A 45 11.34 8.07 -30.08
C TYR A 45 12.43 9.00 -30.57
N LEU A 46 13.59 9.07 -29.87
CA LEU A 46 14.74 9.86 -30.31
C LEU A 46 15.30 9.34 -31.65
N ALA A 47 15.37 8.02 -31.83
CA ALA A 47 15.80 7.43 -33.09
C ALA A 47 14.87 7.82 -34.25
N TRP A 48 13.55 7.78 -34.01
CA TRP A 48 12.57 8.26 -35.02
C TRP A 48 12.75 9.74 -35.35
N LEU A 49 12.96 10.58 -34.36
CA LEU A 49 13.16 12.02 -34.55
C LEU A 49 14.42 12.32 -35.36
N LEU A 50 15.50 11.57 -35.13
CA LEU A 50 16.74 11.65 -35.87
C LEU A 50 16.56 11.23 -37.32
N VAL A 51 15.90 10.10 -37.61
CA VAL A 51 15.60 9.61 -38.94
C VAL A 51 14.74 10.61 -39.72
N ARG A 52 13.77 11.24 -39.02
CA ARG A 52 12.91 12.28 -39.59
C ARG A 52 13.71 13.55 -39.94
N ALA A 53 14.65 13.96 -39.11
CA ALA A 53 15.52 15.11 -39.33
C ALA A 53 16.47 14.88 -40.52
N LEU A 54 16.84 13.63 -40.82
CA LEU A 54 17.64 13.23 -41.97
C LEU A 54 16.83 13.10 -43.28
N ASN A 55 15.53 13.45 -43.27
CA ASN A 55 14.60 13.34 -44.39
C ASN A 55 14.46 11.92 -44.98
N MET A 56 14.63 10.87 -44.14
CA MET A 56 14.49 9.47 -44.54
C MET A 56 13.01 9.05 -44.47
N GLU A 57 12.21 9.40 -45.50
CA GLU A 57 10.75 9.29 -45.47
C GLU A 57 10.22 7.86 -45.22
N LEU A 58 10.81 6.84 -45.88
CA LEU A 58 10.35 5.45 -45.76
C LEU A 58 10.51 4.92 -44.32
N ILE A 59 11.73 5.10 -43.72
CA ILE A 59 12.02 4.62 -42.39
C ILE A 59 11.23 5.43 -41.34
N SER A 60 11.13 6.74 -41.54
CA SER A 60 10.36 7.64 -40.69
C SER A 60 8.87 7.26 -40.63
N SER A 61 8.28 6.88 -41.80
CA SER A 61 6.89 6.45 -41.87
C SER A 61 6.67 5.12 -41.12
N ILE A 62 7.54 4.14 -41.36
CA ILE A 62 7.47 2.83 -40.68
C ILE A 62 7.60 2.99 -39.18
N LEU A 63 8.65 3.70 -38.69
CA LEU A 63 8.86 3.95 -37.26
C LEU A 63 7.68 4.73 -36.65
N GLY A 64 7.09 5.68 -37.38
CA GLY A 64 5.93 6.45 -36.90
C GLY A 64 4.70 5.57 -36.67
N GLN A 65 4.45 4.59 -37.53
CA GLN A 65 3.36 3.62 -37.34
C GLN A 65 3.60 2.73 -36.11
N PHE A 66 4.85 2.28 -35.88
CA PHE A 66 5.20 1.53 -34.69
C PHE A 66 5.02 2.34 -33.42
N ILE A 67 5.38 3.64 -33.41
CA ILE A 67 5.17 4.53 -32.26
C ILE A 67 3.66 4.68 -31.97
N GLY A 68 2.83 4.86 -33.00
CA GLY A 68 1.38 4.96 -32.82
C GLY A 68 0.74 3.71 -32.23
N MET A 69 1.12 2.52 -32.67
CA MET A 69 0.68 1.25 -32.10
C MET A 69 1.29 1.01 -30.73
N GLY A 70 2.53 1.45 -30.52
CA GLY A 70 3.26 1.32 -29.26
C GLY A 70 2.58 2.02 -28.09
N VAL A 71 1.93 3.15 -28.30
CA VAL A 71 1.17 3.86 -27.25
C VAL A 71 0.00 3.01 -26.76
N ILE A 72 -0.72 2.34 -27.65
CA ILE A 72 -1.83 1.45 -27.27
C ILE A 72 -1.30 0.22 -26.52
N ALA A 73 -0.23 -0.39 -27.01
CA ALA A 73 0.43 -1.51 -26.36
C ALA A 73 0.93 -1.12 -24.95
N LEU A 74 1.48 0.09 -24.81
CA LEU A 74 1.92 0.63 -23.53
C LEU A 74 0.76 0.75 -22.53
N LEU A 75 -0.39 1.29 -22.95
CA LEU A 75 -1.60 1.40 -22.13
C LEU A 75 -2.05 0.03 -21.62
N ILE A 76 -1.99 -1.01 -22.47
CA ILE A 76 -2.35 -2.38 -22.09
C ILE A 76 -1.33 -2.95 -21.09
N VAL A 77 -0.03 -2.79 -21.35
CA VAL A 77 1.03 -3.28 -20.44
C VAL A 77 0.96 -2.61 -19.08
N PHE A 78 0.71 -1.30 -19.03
CA PHE A 78 0.64 -0.53 -17.76
C PHE A 78 -0.78 -0.44 -17.18
N GLN A 79 -1.73 -1.23 -17.67
CA GLN A 79 -3.11 -1.21 -17.15
C GLN A 79 -3.16 -1.46 -15.63
N GLN A 80 -2.33 -2.36 -15.11
CA GLN A 80 -2.29 -2.69 -13.67
C GLN A 80 -1.68 -1.54 -12.86
N GLU A 81 -0.62 -0.90 -13.35
CA GLU A 81 0.04 0.25 -12.74
C GLU A 81 -0.87 1.47 -12.72
N VAL A 82 -1.55 1.75 -13.83
CA VAL A 82 -2.54 2.83 -13.93
C VAL A 82 -3.69 2.59 -12.95
N ARG A 83 -4.24 1.38 -12.88
CA ARG A 83 -5.27 1.01 -11.91
C ARG A 83 -4.77 1.19 -10.47
N ARG A 84 -3.57 0.71 -10.16
CA ARG A 84 -2.95 0.87 -8.84
C ARG A 84 -2.73 2.34 -8.48
N PHE A 85 -2.29 3.14 -9.45
CA PHE A 85 -2.12 4.60 -9.28
C PHE A 85 -3.45 5.28 -8.98
N LEU A 86 -4.49 5.00 -9.75
CA LEU A 86 -5.83 5.58 -9.55
C LEU A 86 -6.41 5.20 -8.17
N LEU A 87 -6.21 3.94 -7.74
CA LEU A 87 -6.61 3.51 -6.40
C LEU A 87 -5.81 4.24 -5.31
N LEU A 88 -4.49 4.43 -5.48
CA LEU A 88 -3.67 5.18 -4.53
C LEU A 88 -4.04 6.67 -4.48
N VAL A 89 -4.31 7.28 -5.64
CA VAL A 89 -4.78 8.67 -5.69
C VAL A 89 -6.15 8.78 -5.06
N GLY A 90 -7.07 7.88 -5.39
CA GLY A 90 -8.43 7.88 -4.83
C GLY A 90 -8.46 7.61 -3.32
N SER A 91 -7.58 6.75 -2.80
CA SER A 91 -7.51 6.44 -1.36
C SER A 91 -6.74 7.48 -0.54
N ARG A 92 -5.72 8.13 -1.11
CA ARG A 92 -4.93 9.18 -0.41
C ARG A 92 -5.61 10.56 -0.45
N TYR A 93 -6.33 10.87 -1.52
CA TYR A 93 -7.15 12.06 -1.60
C TYR A 93 -8.57 11.74 -1.14
N ASN A 94 -8.72 11.46 0.14
CA ASN A 94 -10.01 11.65 0.78
C ASN A 94 -10.25 13.17 0.75
N LEU A 95 -11.01 13.64 -0.25
CA LEU A 95 -11.40 15.06 -0.42
C LEU A 95 -12.15 15.58 0.83
N GLN A 96 -12.54 14.70 1.73
CA GLN A 96 -13.10 14.99 3.03
C GLN A 96 -12.13 15.74 3.96
N ASN A 97 -10.79 15.53 3.81
CA ASN A 97 -9.78 16.22 4.63
C ASN A 97 -9.55 17.69 4.25
N ILE A 98 -10.05 18.18 3.10
CA ILE A 98 -9.92 19.58 2.69
C ILE A 98 -11.03 20.45 3.31
N PHE A 99 -12.16 19.86 3.59
CA PHE A 99 -13.25 20.51 4.33
C PHE A 99 -13.34 19.87 5.71
N ASN A 100 -12.99 20.58 6.75
CA ASN A 100 -13.04 20.18 8.17
C ASN A 100 -14.42 19.68 8.66
N LEU A 101 -15.20 19.01 7.83
CA LEU A 101 -16.45 18.33 8.22
C LEU A 101 -16.22 16.98 8.92
N GLU A 102 -14.96 16.48 8.92
CA GLU A 102 -14.65 15.13 9.45
C GLU A 102 -14.73 15.02 10.97
N SER A 103 -14.72 16.13 11.69
CA SER A 103 -14.93 16.08 13.16
C SER A 103 -16.36 15.65 13.55
N LEU A 104 -17.29 15.66 12.58
CA LEU A 104 -18.68 15.21 12.80
C LEU A 104 -18.94 13.77 12.36
N PHE A 105 -18.01 13.16 11.56
CA PHE A 105 -18.16 11.81 11.00
C PHE A 105 -16.88 10.97 11.11
N ALA A 106 -15.97 11.29 12.04
CA ALA A 106 -14.81 10.47 12.32
C ALA A 106 -15.27 9.05 12.62
N LYS A 107 -14.85 8.06 11.79
CA LYS A 107 -15.03 6.65 12.16
C LYS A 107 -14.41 6.49 13.56
N PRO A 108 -15.11 5.85 14.50
CA PRO A 108 -14.54 5.62 15.82
C PRO A 108 -13.22 4.90 15.64
N GLY A 109 -12.13 5.48 16.16
CA GLY A 109 -10.82 4.86 16.17
C GLY A 109 -10.89 3.47 16.81
N ILE A 110 -9.79 2.74 16.79
CA ILE A 110 -9.72 1.45 17.49
C ILE A 110 -9.96 1.71 18.98
N GLN A 111 -11.03 1.12 19.51
CA GLN A 111 -11.39 1.32 20.90
C GLN A 111 -10.31 0.77 21.84
N GLU A 112 -10.16 1.37 23.00
CA GLU A 112 -9.09 1.01 23.95
C GLU A 112 -9.22 -0.44 24.45
N ASP A 113 -10.42 -0.94 24.63
CA ASP A 113 -10.70 -2.32 24.98
C ASP A 113 -10.28 -3.29 23.87
N VAL A 114 -10.50 -2.95 22.61
CA VAL A 114 -10.05 -3.74 21.46
C VAL A 114 -8.53 -3.74 21.34
N SER A 115 -7.89 -2.57 21.47
CA SER A 115 -6.43 -2.47 21.38
C SER A 115 -5.74 -3.23 22.54
N SER A 116 -6.34 -3.23 23.72
CA SER A 116 -5.84 -3.99 24.88
C SER A 116 -5.99 -5.49 24.68
N ALA A 117 -7.17 -5.96 24.27
CA ALA A 117 -7.42 -7.38 24.01
C ALA A 117 -6.48 -7.95 22.94
N ILE A 118 -6.21 -7.17 21.88
CA ILE A 118 -5.26 -7.58 20.83
C ILE A 118 -3.82 -7.56 21.34
N ALA A 119 -3.41 -6.57 22.13
CA ALA A 119 -2.06 -6.52 22.68
C ALA A 119 -1.78 -7.70 23.63
N GLU A 120 -2.73 -8.07 24.47
CA GLU A 120 -2.66 -9.24 25.36
C GLU A 120 -2.60 -10.54 24.56
N ALA A 121 -3.46 -10.72 23.56
CA ALA A 121 -3.42 -11.89 22.68
C ALA A 121 -2.07 -11.99 21.93
N CYS A 122 -1.54 -10.88 21.42
CA CYS A 122 -0.23 -10.85 20.76
C CYS A 122 0.92 -11.17 21.73
N GLU A 123 0.83 -10.76 22.99
CA GLU A 123 1.80 -11.14 24.03
C GLU A 123 1.78 -12.64 24.28
N HIS A 124 0.60 -13.23 24.44
CA HIS A 124 0.44 -14.69 24.57
C HIS A 124 0.99 -15.44 23.34
N PHE A 125 0.66 -14.98 22.12
CA PHE A 125 1.22 -15.55 20.89
C PHE A 125 2.74 -15.44 20.81
N SER A 126 3.30 -14.32 21.28
CA SER A 126 4.75 -14.12 21.34
C SER A 126 5.42 -15.16 22.26
N GLN A 127 4.85 -15.40 23.44
CA GLN A 127 5.36 -16.36 24.43
C GLN A 127 5.22 -17.81 23.93
N THR A 128 4.09 -18.15 23.30
CA THR A 128 3.80 -19.50 22.81
C THR A 128 4.31 -19.77 21.38
N LYS A 129 4.92 -18.75 20.75
CA LYS A 129 5.34 -18.80 19.33
C LYS A 129 4.20 -19.23 18.41
N THR A 130 3.04 -18.65 18.62
CA THR A 130 1.87 -18.85 17.76
C THR A 130 1.86 -17.80 16.68
N GLY A 131 1.89 -18.24 15.41
CA GLY A 131 1.85 -17.33 14.26
C GLY A 131 0.47 -16.67 14.13
N ALA A 132 0.43 -15.34 14.04
CA ALA A 132 -0.81 -14.59 13.86
C ALA A 132 -0.65 -13.50 12.80
N LEU A 133 -1.73 -13.18 12.08
CA LEU A 133 -1.81 -12.11 11.09
C LEU A 133 -3.13 -11.37 11.27
N ILE A 134 -3.07 -10.16 11.84
CA ILE A 134 -4.25 -9.37 12.23
C ILE A 134 -4.22 -8.06 11.48
N VAL A 135 -5.33 -7.74 10.81
CA VAL A 135 -5.51 -6.54 9.96
C VAL A 135 -6.57 -5.64 10.59
N PHE A 136 -6.25 -4.37 10.75
CA PHE A 136 -7.17 -3.34 11.18
C PHE A 136 -7.52 -2.46 9.99
N GLN A 137 -8.74 -2.58 9.49
CA GLN A 137 -9.26 -1.73 8.44
C GLN A 137 -9.33 -0.28 8.92
N GLN A 138 -8.82 0.62 8.11
CA GLN A 138 -8.94 2.06 8.30
C GLN A 138 -9.97 2.64 7.31
N ASN A 139 -9.59 3.58 6.46
CA ASN A 139 -10.50 4.20 5.49
C ASN A 139 -10.74 3.31 4.26
N THR A 140 -9.71 2.58 3.82
CA THR A 140 -9.82 1.68 2.67
C THR A 140 -10.68 0.47 3.03
N GLU A 141 -11.73 0.23 2.26
CA GLU A 141 -12.57 -0.96 2.43
C GLU A 141 -11.82 -2.24 2.04
N LEU A 142 -11.82 -3.20 2.96
CA LEU A 142 -11.16 -4.50 2.78
C LEU A 142 -12.15 -5.65 2.52
N TYR A 143 -13.39 -5.33 2.17
CA TYR A 143 -14.45 -6.32 2.00
C TYR A 143 -14.11 -7.38 0.95
N ASN A 144 -13.42 -7.00 -0.14
CA ASN A 144 -12.96 -7.95 -1.17
C ASN A 144 -12.01 -9.02 -0.61
N TYR A 145 -11.14 -8.65 0.34
CA TYR A 145 -10.27 -9.62 1.03
C TYR A 145 -11.04 -10.42 2.07
N ALA A 146 -11.99 -9.80 2.78
CA ALA A 146 -12.82 -10.48 3.77
C ALA A 146 -13.66 -11.60 3.14
N GLN A 147 -14.15 -11.43 1.91
CA GLN A 147 -14.90 -12.44 1.17
C GLN A 147 -14.09 -13.69 0.81
N THR A 148 -12.77 -13.63 0.84
CA THR A 148 -11.91 -14.81 0.60
C THR A 148 -11.87 -15.75 1.81
N GLY A 149 -12.27 -15.26 2.99
CA GLY A 149 -12.29 -15.99 4.25
C GLY A 149 -13.70 -16.32 4.74
N VAL A 150 -13.79 -16.54 6.04
CA VAL A 150 -15.06 -16.81 6.74
C VAL A 150 -15.55 -15.52 7.38
N ILE A 151 -16.68 -15.00 6.92
CA ILE A 151 -17.33 -13.81 7.51
C ILE A 151 -17.90 -14.16 8.88
N MET A 152 -17.51 -13.40 9.92
CA MET A 152 -17.85 -13.67 11.32
C MET A 152 -18.73 -12.59 11.93
N LYS A 153 -18.41 -11.32 11.73
CA LYS A 153 -19.06 -10.13 12.34
C LYS A 153 -19.14 -10.24 13.87
N ALA A 154 -18.10 -10.78 14.50
CA ALA A 154 -18.04 -11.06 15.92
C ALA A 154 -17.40 -9.91 16.72
N LYS A 155 -17.68 -9.82 18.02
CA LYS A 155 -16.98 -8.91 18.94
C LYS A 155 -15.51 -9.34 19.07
N VAL A 156 -14.59 -8.37 19.11
CA VAL A 156 -13.17 -8.65 19.39
C VAL A 156 -13.02 -8.95 20.88
N THR A 157 -12.55 -10.15 21.20
CA THR A 157 -12.07 -10.53 22.53
C THR A 157 -10.76 -11.29 22.41
N GLY A 158 -9.90 -11.23 23.43
CA GLY A 158 -8.63 -11.95 23.44
C GLY A 158 -8.82 -13.44 23.20
N GLU A 159 -9.77 -14.05 23.90
CA GLU A 159 -10.06 -15.49 23.82
C GLU A 159 -10.49 -15.89 22.39
N LEU A 160 -11.31 -15.08 21.72
CA LEU A 160 -11.74 -15.39 20.37
C LEU A 160 -10.58 -15.30 19.37
N ILE A 161 -9.72 -14.28 19.50
CA ILE A 161 -8.51 -14.14 18.69
C ILE A 161 -7.56 -15.32 18.92
N GLU A 162 -7.35 -15.73 20.16
CA GLU A 162 -6.53 -16.89 20.52
C GLU A 162 -7.08 -18.19 19.93
N ASN A 163 -8.39 -18.39 19.99
CA ASN A 163 -9.04 -19.55 19.38
C ASN A 163 -8.94 -19.57 17.85
N ILE A 164 -9.03 -18.42 17.19
CA ILE A 164 -8.88 -18.33 15.74
C ILE A 164 -7.48 -18.76 15.31
N PHE A 165 -6.43 -18.31 16.00
CA PHE A 165 -5.04 -18.61 15.65
C PHE A 165 -4.50 -19.88 16.32
N PHE A 166 -5.34 -20.61 17.08
CA PHE A 166 -4.94 -21.89 17.65
C PHE A 166 -4.53 -22.87 16.54
N LYS A 167 -3.35 -23.48 16.69
CA LYS A 167 -2.78 -24.38 15.67
C LYS A 167 -3.74 -25.54 15.35
N ASN A 168 -3.77 -25.91 14.08
CA ASN A 168 -4.61 -26.99 13.53
C ASN A 168 -6.13 -26.72 13.53
N THR A 169 -6.58 -25.49 13.78
CA THR A 169 -7.97 -25.10 13.54
C THR A 169 -8.17 -24.69 12.07
N PRO A 170 -9.38 -24.81 11.50
CA PRO A 170 -9.64 -24.38 10.12
C PRO A 170 -9.45 -22.88 9.88
N LEU A 171 -9.41 -22.04 10.92
CA LEU A 171 -9.41 -20.57 10.81
C LEU A 171 -8.01 -19.95 10.93
N HIS A 172 -6.98 -20.71 11.39
CA HIS A 172 -5.67 -20.15 11.71
C HIS A 172 -4.81 -19.82 10.49
N ASP A 173 -5.11 -20.43 9.33
CA ASP A 173 -4.31 -20.23 8.11
C ASP A 173 -4.87 -19.09 7.26
N GLY A 174 -4.42 -17.91 7.55
CA GLY A 174 -4.81 -16.66 6.89
C GLY A 174 -4.83 -15.46 7.83
N ALA A 175 -5.45 -14.37 7.38
CA ALA A 175 -5.58 -13.15 8.15
C ALA A 175 -6.93 -13.04 8.85
N VAL A 176 -6.93 -12.41 10.01
CA VAL A 176 -8.14 -11.87 10.66
C VAL A 176 -8.26 -10.41 10.25
N ILE A 177 -9.40 -10.01 9.73
CA ILE A 177 -9.71 -8.61 9.41
C ILE A 177 -10.66 -8.06 10.45
N ILE A 178 -10.25 -6.98 11.11
CA ILE A 178 -11.02 -6.21 12.08
C ILE A 178 -11.47 -4.92 11.41
N SER A 179 -12.77 -4.66 11.44
CA SER A 179 -13.42 -3.45 10.94
C SER A 179 -14.43 -2.96 11.95
N GLU A 180 -14.46 -1.65 12.24
CA GLU A 180 -15.41 -1.03 13.18
C GLU A 180 -15.44 -1.73 14.56
N ASN A 181 -14.25 -2.05 15.07
CA ASN A 181 -14.07 -2.77 16.35
C ASN A 181 -14.72 -4.16 16.44
N LYS A 182 -14.95 -4.79 15.29
CA LYS A 182 -15.48 -6.17 15.18
C LYS A 182 -14.58 -7.01 14.29
N ILE A 183 -14.49 -8.31 14.57
CA ILE A 183 -13.90 -9.27 13.67
C ILE A 183 -14.83 -9.40 12.46
N LEU A 184 -14.46 -8.84 11.32
CA LEU A 184 -15.24 -8.92 10.10
C LEU A 184 -15.16 -10.33 9.51
N ALA A 185 -13.93 -10.86 9.37
CA ALA A 185 -13.68 -12.18 8.81
C ALA A 185 -12.36 -12.78 9.34
N ALA A 186 -12.25 -14.11 9.28
CA ALA A 186 -11.03 -14.86 9.56
C ALA A 186 -10.63 -15.73 8.38
N ARG A 187 -9.39 -16.21 8.35
CA ARG A 187 -8.83 -17.01 7.25
C ARG A 187 -8.83 -16.27 5.91
N CYS A 188 -8.63 -14.95 5.93
CA CYS A 188 -8.62 -14.15 4.72
C CYS A 188 -7.28 -14.27 3.97
N ILE A 189 -7.35 -14.29 2.63
CA ILE A 189 -6.20 -14.30 1.76
C ILE A 189 -5.82 -12.86 1.43
N LEU A 190 -4.54 -12.51 1.66
CA LEU A 190 -3.99 -11.19 1.41
C LEU A 190 -3.00 -11.21 0.26
N PRO A 191 -2.76 -10.07 -0.42
CA PRO A 191 -1.74 -9.95 -1.43
C PRO A 191 -0.35 -10.10 -0.80
N VAL A 192 0.51 -10.88 -1.43
CA VAL A 192 1.89 -11.10 -0.97
C VAL A 192 2.83 -10.13 -1.68
N SER A 193 3.75 -9.51 -0.92
CA SER A 193 4.75 -8.60 -1.47
C SER A 193 5.90 -9.37 -2.13
N ASP A 194 6.26 -8.96 -3.34
CA ASP A 194 7.42 -9.48 -4.10
C ASP A 194 8.73 -8.74 -3.78
N ARG A 195 8.74 -7.85 -2.80
CA ARG A 195 9.93 -7.10 -2.39
C ARG A 195 11.05 -8.05 -1.97
N ARG A 196 12.25 -7.83 -2.51
CA ARG A 196 13.45 -8.65 -2.24
C ARG A 196 14.32 -8.11 -1.09
N ASP A 197 14.08 -6.87 -0.68
CA ASP A 197 14.78 -6.16 0.40
C ASP A 197 14.27 -6.52 1.81
N ILE A 198 13.42 -7.53 1.91
CA ILE A 198 12.86 -8.01 3.16
C ILE A 198 13.83 -9.01 3.81
N PRO A 199 14.11 -8.90 5.13
CA PRO A 199 14.92 -9.88 5.84
C PRO A 199 14.44 -11.32 5.60
N GLY A 200 15.37 -12.25 5.38
CA GLY A 200 15.05 -13.67 5.15
C GLY A 200 14.28 -14.35 6.29
N SER A 201 14.32 -13.78 7.50
CA SER A 201 13.56 -14.23 8.67
C SER A 201 12.07 -13.87 8.61
N MET A 202 11.63 -13.12 7.60
CA MET A 202 10.22 -12.77 7.42
C MET A 202 9.54 -13.80 6.52
N GLY A 203 8.73 -14.69 7.11
CA GLY A 203 7.93 -15.68 6.42
C GLY A 203 6.73 -15.12 5.67
N LEU A 204 5.85 -16.02 5.17
CA LEU A 204 4.71 -15.66 4.31
C LEU A 204 3.74 -14.66 4.95
N ARG A 205 3.45 -14.78 6.27
CA ARG A 205 2.58 -13.83 6.99
C ARG A 205 3.13 -12.41 6.97
N HIS A 206 4.44 -12.23 7.12
CA HIS A 206 5.08 -10.90 7.04
C HIS A 206 5.02 -10.33 5.62
N ARG A 207 5.23 -11.17 4.60
CA ARG A 207 5.12 -10.75 3.20
C ARG A 207 3.69 -10.38 2.82
N ALA A 208 2.70 -11.08 3.34
CA ALA A 208 1.29 -10.75 3.18
C ALA A 208 0.92 -9.43 3.88
N ALA A 209 1.42 -9.22 5.10
CA ALA A 209 1.25 -7.96 5.83
C ALA A 209 1.84 -6.76 5.08
N LEU A 210 3.06 -6.91 4.57
CA LEU A 210 3.71 -5.89 3.76
C LEU A 210 2.97 -5.64 2.45
N GLY A 211 2.49 -6.70 1.79
CA GLY A 211 1.71 -6.61 0.56
C GLY A 211 0.45 -5.77 0.75
N LEU A 212 -0.35 -6.08 1.77
CA LEU A 212 -1.58 -5.34 2.06
C LEU A 212 -1.30 -3.90 2.51
N SER A 213 -0.35 -3.68 3.43
CA SER A 213 -0.03 -2.33 3.92
C SER A 213 0.59 -1.43 2.85
N SER A 214 1.11 -1.99 1.75
CA SER A 214 1.62 -1.22 0.61
C SER A 214 0.53 -0.74 -0.34
N VAL A 215 -0.66 -1.37 -0.33
CA VAL A 215 -1.77 -1.06 -1.24
C VAL A 215 -3.00 -0.49 -0.53
N SER A 216 -2.95 -0.37 0.79
CA SER A 216 -4.03 0.18 1.62
C SER A 216 -3.45 0.96 2.80
N ASP A 217 -4.30 1.71 3.49
CA ASP A 217 -4.00 2.42 4.74
C ASP A 217 -4.20 1.55 6.00
N ALA A 218 -4.44 0.25 5.82
CA ALA A 218 -4.66 -0.69 6.91
C ALA A 218 -3.43 -0.84 7.80
N TYR A 219 -3.65 -1.00 9.10
CA TYR A 219 -2.61 -1.43 10.03
C TYR A 219 -2.58 -2.94 10.08
N VAL A 220 -1.39 -3.52 10.04
CA VAL A 220 -1.25 -4.96 10.08
C VAL A 220 -0.26 -5.37 11.16
N VAL A 221 -0.65 -6.34 11.96
CA VAL A 221 0.15 -6.92 13.05
C VAL A 221 0.45 -8.37 12.70
N VAL A 222 1.72 -8.75 12.83
CA VAL A 222 2.17 -10.12 12.65
C VAL A 222 2.92 -10.58 13.88
N VAL A 223 2.59 -11.76 14.37
CA VAL A 223 3.41 -12.49 15.33
C VAL A 223 4.09 -13.66 14.62
N SER A 224 5.40 -13.75 14.74
CA SER A 224 6.20 -14.80 14.11
C SER A 224 6.08 -16.14 14.86
N GLU A 225 5.77 -17.20 14.14
CA GLU A 225 5.75 -18.56 14.72
C GLU A 225 7.15 -19.13 15.00
N GLU A 226 8.19 -18.57 14.37
CA GLU A 226 9.56 -19.00 14.58
C GLU A 226 10.21 -18.28 15.78
N THR A 227 10.07 -16.96 15.81
CA THR A 227 10.79 -16.11 16.76
C THR A 227 9.93 -15.58 17.90
N GLY A 228 8.60 -15.56 17.74
CA GLY A 228 7.66 -14.90 18.65
C GLY A 228 7.66 -13.37 18.54
N ASN A 229 8.46 -12.78 17.65
CA ASN A 229 8.52 -11.33 17.52
C ASN A 229 7.21 -10.77 16.98
N ILE A 230 6.76 -9.67 17.58
CA ILE A 230 5.62 -8.87 17.08
C ILE A 230 6.15 -7.83 16.11
N THR A 231 5.55 -7.75 14.94
CA THR A 231 5.89 -6.78 13.89
C THR A 231 4.64 -6.00 13.49
N PHE A 232 4.74 -4.69 13.42
CA PHE A 232 3.68 -3.80 12.99
C PHE A 232 3.99 -3.23 11.60
N PHE A 233 2.99 -3.19 10.71
CA PHE A 233 3.08 -2.71 9.35
C PHE A 233 2.09 -1.57 9.10
N LYS A 234 2.56 -0.53 8.42
CA LYS A 234 1.77 0.63 8.02
C LYS A 234 2.37 1.28 6.77
N ASP A 235 1.56 1.65 5.79
CA ASP A 235 1.98 2.38 4.58
C ASP A 235 3.18 1.74 3.85
N GLY A 236 3.25 0.40 3.80
CA GLY A 236 4.35 -0.35 3.19
C GLY A 236 5.67 -0.32 3.97
N ASN A 237 5.64 0.17 5.21
CA ASN A 237 6.76 0.18 6.14
C ASN A 237 6.46 -0.75 7.32
N TYR A 238 7.51 -1.12 8.06
CA TYR A 238 7.34 -2.02 9.21
C TYR A 238 8.30 -1.68 10.35
N LYS A 239 7.89 -2.03 11.57
CA LYS A 239 8.73 -2.03 12.77
C LYS A 239 8.67 -3.41 13.42
N VAL A 240 9.84 -4.03 13.59
CA VAL A 240 9.98 -5.37 14.21
C VAL A 240 10.23 -5.27 15.70
N ARG A 241 9.93 -6.36 16.42
CA ARG A 241 10.19 -6.50 17.87
C ARG A 241 9.56 -5.40 18.69
N ILE A 242 8.31 -5.06 18.38
CA ILE A 242 7.57 -4.11 19.19
C ILE A 242 7.05 -4.80 20.45
N SER A 243 7.00 -4.06 21.57
CA SER A 243 6.38 -4.54 22.80
C SER A 243 4.84 -4.45 22.71
N PRO A 244 4.10 -5.21 23.53
CA PRO A 244 2.64 -5.09 23.62
C PRO A 244 2.18 -3.66 23.94
N ALA A 245 2.93 -2.94 24.78
CA ALA A 245 2.64 -1.54 25.11
C ALA A 245 2.83 -0.59 23.90
N GLU A 246 3.87 -0.81 23.06
CA GLU A 246 4.05 -0.07 21.82
C GLU A 246 2.96 -0.43 20.80
N LEU A 247 2.55 -1.71 20.72
CA LEU A 247 1.45 -2.12 19.87
C LEU A 247 0.17 -1.37 20.22
N LYS A 248 -0.19 -1.30 21.53
CA LYS A 248 -1.36 -0.57 21.99
C LYS A 248 -1.29 0.92 21.58
N LYS A 249 -0.12 1.58 21.70
CA LYS A 249 0.07 2.97 21.24
C LYS A 249 -0.17 3.12 19.75
N PHE A 250 0.42 2.25 18.92
CA PHE A 250 0.25 2.32 17.46
C PHE A 250 -1.20 2.09 17.05
N LEU A 251 -1.92 1.18 17.70
CA LEU A 251 -3.33 0.96 17.46
C LEU A 251 -4.20 2.16 17.89
N SER A 252 -3.76 2.93 18.87
CA SER A 252 -4.41 4.19 19.30
C SER A 252 -3.96 5.41 18.47
N ASN A 253 -3.35 5.20 17.28
CA ASN A 253 -2.84 6.25 16.39
C ASN A 253 -1.67 7.09 16.96
N ASP A 254 -1.03 6.66 18.05
CA ASP A 254 0.22 7.27 18.53
C ASP A 254 1.43 6.57 17.89
N PHE A 255 1.92 7.14 16.81
CA PHE A 255 3.08 6.64 16.06
C PHE A 255 4.41 7.24 16.54
N SER A 256 4.46 7.80 17.74
CA SER A 256 5.71 8.24 18.34
C SER A 256 6.68 7.05 18.47
N GLY A 257 7.81 7.12 17.75
CA GLY A 257 8.78 6.01 17.67
C GLY A 257 8.55 5.01 16.53
N PHE A 258 7.59 5.20 15.63
CA PHE A 258 7.51 4.45 14.38
C PHE A 258 8.51 5.03 13.37
N VAL A 259 9.76 4.56 13.46
CA VAL A 259 10.81 4.93 12.52
C VAL A 259 10.68 4.05 11.28
N VAL A 260 10.50 4.69 10.13
CA VAL A 260 10.41 4.04 8.82
C VAL A 260 11.75 3.40 8.47
N LYS A 261 11.76 2.09 8.18
CA LYS A 261 12.89 1.38 7.56
C LYS A 261 12.63 1.14 6.09
#